data_57e2a1da7b8d2360105548f946a9d924
#
_entry.id   57e2a1da7b8d2360105548f946a9d924
#
_cell.length_a   1.000
_cell.length_b   1.000
_cell.length_c   1.000
_cell.angle_alpha   90.00
_cell.angle_beta   90.00
_cell.angle_gamma   90.00
#
_symmetry.space_group_name_H-M   'P 1'
#
loop_
_entity.id
_entity.type
_entity.pdbx_description
1 polymer ?
#
loop_
_entity_poly.entity_id
_entity_poly.type
_entity_poly.pdbx_seq_one_letter_code
_entity_poly.pdbx_strand_id
1 'polypeptide(L)'
;MTTDVQNTTAAGVTAHDWGWRHASRKDFALRHVDFDIKPGERVLLLGASGAGKSTLMSGLAGVLGGDDEGEQEGELLIDGVDARQARGRCGLVLQDPDSQTILERAGDDTAFGCENLNLPKDEIWNRARAALDIVGLDYMAFDRSTRGLSGGQRQRLALAGVLAMHPGLLL
;
A
#
# COMPACT_ATOMS: atom_id res chain seq x y z
N MET A 1 -11.59 17.35 -18.55
CA MET A 1 -10.33 16.61 -18.52
C MET A 1 -10.70 15.23 -18.06
N THR A 2 -10.80 14.30 -18.97
CA THR A 2 -11.11 12.90 -18.74
C THR A 2 -9.88 12.28 -18.09
N THR A 3 -9.97 11.99 -16.79
CA THR A 3 -8.95 11.20 -16.10
C THR A 3 -9.08 9.79 -16.66
N ASP A 4 -8.11 9.37 -17.45
CA ASP A 4 -7.97 7.98 -17.88
C ASP A 4 -8.07 7.10 -16.63
N VAL A 5 -9.08 6.23 -16.63
CA VAL A 5 -9.15 5.09 -15.69
C VAL A 5 -7.94 4.24 -16.05
N GLN A 6 -6.85 4.46 -15.33
CA GLN A 6 -5.57 3.82 -15.60
C GLN A 6 -5.78 2.31 -15.48
N ASN A 7 -5.68 1.66 -16.61
CA ASN A 7 -5.51 0.22 -16.70
C ASN A 7 -4.28 -0.11 -15.84
N THR A 8 -4.48 -0.71 -14.67
CA THR A 8 -3.43 -0.83 -13.67
C THR A 8 -2.45 -1.89 -14.11
N THR A 9 -1.43 -1.47 -14.84
CA THR A 9 -0.30 -2.32 -15.18
C THR A 9 0.58 -2.53 -13.93
N ALA A 10 1.16 -3.71 -13.80
CA ALA A 10 2.15 -3.97 -12.76
C ALA A 10 3.27 -2.93 -12.82
N ALA A 11 3.69 -2.46 -11.65
CA ALA A 11 4.74 -1.45 -11.53
C ALA A 11 6.12 -2.07 -11.51
N GLY A 12 7.11 -1.39 -12.11
CA GLY A 12 8.53 -1.64 -11.90
C GLY A 12 9.03 -0.84 -10.70
N VAL A 13 10.02 -1.38 -10.00
CA VAL A 13 10.60 -0.73 -8.80
C VAL A 13 12.11 -0.73 -8.91
N THR A 14 12.73 0.42 -8.67
CA THR A 14 14.18 0.57 -8.73
C THR A 14 14.69 1.32 -7.50
N ALA A 15 15.75 0.82 -6.90
CA ALA A 15 16.50 1.54 -5.87
C ALA A 15 17.94 1.75 -6.34
N HIS A 16 18.46 2.96 -6.14
CA HIS A 16 19.85 3.33 -6.45
C HIS A 16 20.47 3.99 -5.23
N ASP A 17 21.43 3.29 -4.62
CA ASP A 17 22.15 3.75 -3.43
C ASP A 17 21.19 4.29 -2.34
N TRP A 18 20.00 3.68 -2.25
CA TRP A 18 18.95 4.18 -1.39
C TRP A 18 19.25 3.91 0.08
N GLY A 19 18.97 4.91 0.90
CA GLY A 19 19.09 4.82 2.35
C GLY A 19 18.03 5.68 3.05
N TRP A 20 17.72 5.28 4.28
CA TRP A 20 16.83 6.03 5.16
C TRP A 20 17.32 6.08 6.58
N ARG A 21 17.37 7.27 7.15
CA ARG A 21 17.66 7.54 8.56
C ARG A 21 16.48 8.24 9.22
N HIS A 22 15.89 7.62 10.22
CA HIS A 22 14.83 8.26 11.01
C HIS A 22 15.38 9.45 11.79
N ALA A 23 14.62 10.55 11.89
CA ALA A 23 15.05 11.80 12.57
C ALA A 23 15.47 11.56 14.03
N SER A 24 14.83 10.60 14.72
CA SER A 24 15.16 10.23 16.11
C SER A 24 16.40 9.33 16.26
N ARG A 25 17.05 8.94 15.16
CA ARG A 25 18.19 8.01 15.15
C ARG A 25 19.44 8.67 14.60
N LYS A 26 20.60 8.23 15.13
CA LYS A 26 21.92 8.66 14.61
C LYS A 26 22.32 7.84 13.39
N ASP A 27 21.98 6.54 13.40
CA ASP A 27 22.37 5.61 12.37
C ASP A 27 21.25 5.42 11.35
N PHE A 28 21.63 5.14 10.12
CA PHE A 28 20.69 4.76 9.06
C PHE A 28 20.03 3.41 9.36
N ALA A 29 18.73 3.33 9.13
CA ALA A 29 17.99 2.06 9.20
C ALA A 29 18.33 1.17 8.00
N LEU A 30 18.59 1.77 6.84
CA LEU A 30 19.03 1.15 5.60
C LEU A 30 20.01 2.10 4.90
N ARG A 31 20.99 1.55 4.21
CA ARG A 31 21.95 2.31 3.43
C ARG A 31 22.50 1.48 2.28
N HIS A 32 22.83 2.15 1.18
CA HIS A 32 23.41 1.52 -0.02
C HIS A 32 22.56 0.35 -0.55
N VAL A 33 21.22 0.58 -0.62
CA VAL A 33 20.29 -0.42 -1.14
C VAL A 33 20.14 -0.24 -2.64
N ASP A 34 20.51 -1.28 -3.41
CA ASP A 34 20.41 -1.32 -4.85
C ASP A 34 19.61 -2.54 -5.30
N PHE A 35 18.56 -2.34 -6.08
CA PHE A 35 17.82 -3.41 -6.75
C PHE A 35 16.99 -2.88 -7.92
N ASP A 36 16.58 -3.80 -8.78
CA ASP A 36 15.68 -3.55 -9.92
C ASP A 36 14.68 -4.70 -10.00
N ILE A 37 13.41 -4.40 -9.71
CA ILE A 37 12.28 -5.35 -9.76
C ILE A 37 11.43 -5.03 -10.98
N LYS A 38 11.28 -6.02 -11.87
CA LYS A 38 10.51 -5.85 -13.10
C LYS A 38 9.00 -5.90 -12.84
N PRO A 39 8.17 -5.24 -13.68
CA PRO A 39 6.74 -5.34 -13.60
C PRO A 39 6.24 -6.79 -13.57
N GLY A 40 5.38 -7.12 -12.58
CA GLY A 40 4.81 -8.46 -12.41
C GLY A 40 5.72 -9.46 -11.70
N GLU A 41 6.93 -9.08 -11.32
CA GLU A 41 7.82 -9.91 -10.53
C GLU A 41 7.30 -10.11 -9.11
N ARG A 42 7.50 -11.34 -8.56
CA ARG A 42 7.16 -11.67 -7.18
C ARG A 42 8.43 -11.79 -6.37
N VAL A 43 8.58 -10.95 -5.37
CA VAL A 43 9.79 -10.84 -4.56
C VAL A 43 9.49 -11.22 -3.11
N LEU A 44 10.33 -12.06 -2.53
CA LEU A 44 10.29 -12.39 -1.11
C LEU A 44 11.39 -11.63 -0.38
N LEU A 45 11.02 -10.69 0.48
CA LEU A 45 11.94 -9.92 1.31
C LEU A 45 12.25 -10.67 2.62
N LEU A 46 13.45 -11.16 2.77
CA LEU A 46 13.92 -11.88 3.96
C LEU A 46 14.94 -11.08 4.75
N GLY A 47 14.97 -11.31 6.05
CA GLY A 47 15.96 -10.69 6.96
C GLY A 47 15.54 -10.80 8.42
N ALA A 48 16.51 -10.64 9.31
CA ALA A 48 16.29 -10.64 10.75
C ALA A 48 15.35 -9.53 11.21
N SER A 49 14.81 -9.65 12.43
CA SER A 49 14.09 -8.53 13.05
C SER A 49 15.02 -7.33 13.19
N GLY A 50 14.54 -6.13 12.87
CA GLY A 50 15.35 -4.91 12.90
C GLY A 50 16.24 -4.69 11.66
N ALA A 51 16.23 -5.58 10.67
CA ALA A 51 17.03 -5.43 9.44
C ALA A 51 16.53 -4.35 8.46
N GLY A 52 15.54 -3.52 8.84
CA GLY A 52 15.05 -2.43 7.99
C GLY A 52 13.94 -2.83 7.00
N LYS A 53 13.42 -4.07 7.04
CA LYS A 53 12.36 -4.52 6.10
C LYS A 53 11.13 -3.59 6.11
N SER A 54 10.61 -3.27 7.27
CA SER A 54 9.46 -2.35 7.40
C SER A 54 9.79 -0.93 6.91
N THR A 55 11.03 -0.48 7.11
CA THR A 55 11.49 0.81 6.58
C THR A 55 11.49 0.80 5.05
N LEU A 56 11.99 -0.27 4.42
CA LEU A 56 11.93 -0.39 2.96
C LEU A 56 10.48 -0.42 2.45
N MET A 57 9.60 -1.22 3.08
CA MET A 57 8.18 -1.28 2.72
C MET A 57 7.50 0.09 2.86
N SER A 58 7.79 0.82 3.95
CA SER A 58 7.27 2.18 4.15
C SER A 58 7.83 3.18 3.14
N GLY A 59 9.09 3.04 2.74
CA GLY A 59 9.70 3.82 1.66
C GLY A 59 8.99 3.58 0.34
N LEU A 60 8.79 2.32 -0.04
CA LEU A 60 8.06 1.92 -1.26
C LEU A 60 6.60 2.39 -1.24
N ALA A 61 5.95 2.36 -0.08
CA ALA A 61 4.60 2.87 0.06
C ALA A 61 4.50 4.42 -0.01
N GLY A 62 5.65 5.12 -0.07
CA GLY A 62 5.71 6.57 -0.10
C GLY A 62 5.25 7.25 1.18
N VAL A 63 5.26 6.51 2.32
CA VAL A 63 4.84 7.03 3.63
C VAL A 63 6.01 7.50 4.49
N LEU A 64 7.24 7.33 4.03
CA LEU A 64 8.42 7.96 4.62
C LEU A 64 8.69 9.29 3.91
N GLY A 65 9.16 10.29 4.64
CA GLY A 65 9.76 11.49 4.03
C GLY A 65 9.04 12.80 4.26
N GLY A 66 8.31 12.95 5.37
CA GLY A 66 8.09 14.28 5.92
C GLY A 66 9.43 14.89 6.34
N ASP A 67 9.62 16.21 6.16
CA ASP A 67 10.88 16.91 6.48
C ASP A 67 11.34 16.68 7.94
N ASP A 68 10.40 16.39 8.84
CA ASP A 68 10.65 16.11 10.25
C ASP A 68 10.81 14.60 10.58
N GLU A 69 10.60 13.70 9.61
CA GLU A 69 10.56 12.25 9.86
C GLU A 69 11.91 11.57 9.67
N GLY A 70 12.77 12.11 8.83
CA GLY A 70 14.06 11.51 8.55
C GLY A 70 14.80 12.10 7.36
N GLU A 71 15.84 11.40 6.94
CA GLU A 71 16.71 11.77 5.83
C GLU A 71 16.82 10.59 4.85
N GLN A 72 16.61 10.89 3.58
CA GLN A 72 16.80 9.95 2.48
C GLN A 72 18.13 10.20 1.79
N GLU A 73 18.87 9.13 1.49
CA GLU A 73 19.97 9.12 0.52
C GLU A 73 19.54 8.33 -0.71
N GLY A 74 20.12 8.64 -1.86
CA GLY A 74 19.85 7.95 -3.12
C GLY A 74 18.42 8.05 -3.61
N GLU A 75 17.99 7.09 -4.44
CA GLU A 75 16.70 7.11 -5.13
C GLU A 75 15.92 5.83 -4.91
N LEU A 76 14.61 5.94 -4.67
CA LEU A 76 13.64 4.84 -4.64
C LEU A 76 12.49 5.20 -5.57
N LEU A 77 12.38 4.48 -6.67
CA LEU A 77 11.50 4.82 -7.78
C LEU A 77 10.47 3.72 -8.03
N ILE A 78 9.23 4.13 -8.33
CA ILE A 78 8.16 3.28 -8.84
C ILE A 78 7.80 3.79 -10.23
N ASP A 79 7.96 2.95 -11.27
CA ASP A 79 7.79 3.33 -12.68
C ASP A 79 8.64 4.58 -13.06
N GLY A 80 9.83 4.73 -12.47
CA GLY A 80 10.72 5.86 -12.70
C GLY A 80 10.33 7.16 -11.99
N VAL A 81 9.32 7.14 -11.12
CA VAL A 81 8.88 8.28 -10.31
C VAL A 81 9.25 8.04 -8.84
N ASP A 82 9.73 9.07 -8.12
CA ASP A 82 10.01 8.97 -6.69
C ASP A 82 8.82 8.36 -5.94
N ALA A 83 9.07 7.34 -5.12
CA ALA A 83 8.02 6.59 -4.42
C ALA A 83 7.07 7.50 -3.62
N ARG A 84 7.57 8.61 -3.05
CA ARG A 84 6.77 9.59 -2.31
C ARG A 84 5.78 10.35 -3.21
N GLN A 85 6.06 10.46 -4.50
CA GLN A 85 5.20 11.10 -5.50
C GLN A 85 4.29 10.08 -6.22
N ALA A 86 4.64 8.79 -6.17
CA ALA A 86 3.91 7.71 -6.80
C ALA A 86 2.73 7.20 -5.95
N ARG A 87 2.16 8.03 -5.07
CA ARG A 87 1.03 7.66 -4.19
C ARG A 87 -0.16 7.14 -5.02
N GLY A 88 -0.76 6.06 -4.54
CA GLY A 88 -1.83 5.35 -5.26
C GLY A 88 -1.33 4.27 -6.22
N ARG A 89 -0.04 4.27 -6.60
CA ARG A 89 0.57 3.17 -7.37
C ARG A 89 0.97 1.99 -6.49
N CYS A 90 1.16 2.22 -5.19
CA CYS A 90 1.53 1.23 -4.19
C CYS A 90 0.38 0.97 -3.23
N GLY A 91 0.12 -0.29 -2.93
CA GLY A 91 -0.77 -0.76 -1.88
C GLY A 91 0.03 -1.49 -0.81
N LEU A 92 -0.08 -1.05 0.44
CA LEU A 92 0.58 -1.66 1.59
C LEU A 92 -0.43 -2.35 2.49
N VAL A 93 -0.22 -3.65 2.73
CA VAL A 93 -0.99 -4.41 3.74
C VAL A 93 -0.17 -4.48 5.02
N LEU A 94 -0.70 -3.92 6.10
CA LEU A 94 -0.02 -3.90 7.39
C LEU A 94 -0.06 -5.28 8.06
N GLN A 95 0.93 -5.55 8.90
CA GLN A 95 1.01 -6.79 9.68
C GLN A 95 -0.16 -6.91 10.66
N ASP A 96 -0.60 -5.80 11.25
CA ASP A 96 -1.74 -5.74 12.16
C ASP A 96 -2.98 -5.21 11.41
N PRO A 97 -3.98 -6.05 11.12
CA PRO A 97 -5.19 -5.63 10.41
C PRO A 97 -6.06 -4.67 11.21
N ASP A 98 -5.95 -4.66 12.54
CA ASP A 98 -6.72 -3.75 13.39
C ASP A 98 -6.24 -2.30 13.21
N SER A 99 -4.95 -2.11 12.91
CA SER A 99 -4.38 -0.80 12.59
C SER A 99 -4.78 -0.29 11.19
N GLN A 100 -5.30 -1.15 10.33
CA GLN A 100 -5.68 -0.80 8.96
C GLN A 100 -7.19 -0.58 8.79
N THR A 101 -8.02 -1.14 9.68
CA THR A 101 -9.47 -0.92 9.66
C THR A 101 -9.80 0.44 10.27
N ILE A 102 -10.29 1.37 9.45
CA ILE A 102 -10.49 2.77 9.81
C ILE A 102 -11.97 3.08 10.06
N LEU A 103 -12.87 2.48 9.26
CA LEU A 103 -14.28 2.82 9.24
C LEU A 103 -15.15 1.71 9.87
N GLU A 104 -16.34 2.11 10.35
CA GLU A 104 -17.23 1.19 11.08
C GLU A 104 -17.97 0.20 10.19
N ARG A 105 -18.08 0.48 8.87
CA ARG A 105 -18.79 -0.37 7.91
C ARG A 105 -17.81 -0.97 6.92
N ALA A 106 -17.98 -2.25 6.63
CA ALA A 106 -17.07 -2.99 5.75
C ALA A 106 -17.01 -2.41 4.32
N GLY A 107 -18.15 -1.96 3.79
CA GLY A 107 -18.18 -1.33 2.46
C GLY A 107 -17.44 -0.01 2.43
N ASP A 108 -17.70 0.86 3.42
CA ASP A 108 -17.06 2.17 3.52
C ASP A 108 -15.54 2.01 3.71
N ASP A 109 -15.12 1.06 4.57
CA ASP A 109 -13.71 0.77 4.82
C ASP A 109 -12.99 0.27 3.56
N THR A 110 -13.63 -0.61 2.79
CA THR A 110 -13.11 -1.08 1.50
C THR A 110 -13.05 0.02 0.44
N ALA A 111 -14.01 0.94 0.44
CA ALA A 111 -14.12 2.05 -0.52
C ALA A 111 -13.16 3.21 -0.23
N PHE A 112 -12.70 3.35 1.01
CA PHE A 112 -11.95 4.51 1.50
C PHE A 112 -10.73 4.89 0.63
N GLY A 113 -9.94 3.91 0.21
CA GLY A 113 -8.79 4.15 -0.66
C GLY A 113 -9.19 4.69 -2.04
N CYS A 114 -10.30 4.20 -2.59
CA CYS A 114 -10.84 4.66 -3.87
C CYS A 114 -11.39 6.09 -3.79
N GLU A 115 -11.99 6.46 -2.65
CA GLU A 115 -12.44 7.84 -2.39
C GLU A 115 -11.25 8.80 -2.36
N ASN A 116 -10.15 8.43 -1.71
CA ASN A 116 -8.92 9.22 -1.68
C ASN A 116 -8.28 9.39 -3.06
N LEU A 117 -8.53 8.47 -3.98
CA LEU A 117 -8.13 8.58 -5.39
C LEU A 117 -9.11 9.41 -6.21
N ASN A 118 -10.17 9.96 -5.59
CA ASN A 118 -11.19 10.78 -6.23
C ASN A 118 -11.86 10.10 -7.44
N LEU A 119 -12.12 8.80 -7.32
CA LEU A 119 -12.83 8.04 -8.36
C LEU A 119 -14.32 8.39 -8.41
N PRO A 120 -15.00 8.17 -9.55
CA PRO A 120 -16.45 8.30 -9.64
C PRO A 120 -17.16 7.34 -8.68
N LYS A 121 -18.29 7.78 -8.10
CA LYS A 121 -19.02 7.02 -7.07
C LYS A 121 -19.37 5.60 -7.49
N ASP A 122 -19.86 5.43 -8.71
CA ASP A 122 -20.25 4.10 -9.22
C ASP A 122 -19.03 3.17 -9.34
N GLU A 123 -17.90 3.71 -9.76
CA GLU A 123 -16.64 2.99 -9.85
C GLU A 123 -16.14 2.56 -8.48
N ILE A 124 -16.22 3.44 -7.47
CA ILE A 124 -15.81 3.13 -6.09
C ILE A 124 -16.55 1.89 -5.58
N TRP A 125 -17.89 1.87 -5.70
CA TRP A 125 -18.69 0.75 -5.21
C TRP A 125 -18.49 -0.54 -6.00
N ASN A 126 -18.29 -0.43 -7.31
CA ASN A 126 -17.98 -1.58 -8.17
C ASN A 126 -16.63 -2.20 -7.76
N ARG A 127 -15.60 -1.39 -7.57
CA ARG A 127 -14.28 -1.86 -7.11
C ARG A 127 -14.33 -2.45 -5.72
N ALA A 128 -15.01 -1.80 -4.79
CA ALA A 128 -15.18 -2.31 -3.42
C ALA A 128 -15.87 -3.68 -3.43
N ARG A 129 -16.93 -3.88 -4.23
CA ARG A 129 -17.59 -5.18 -4.35
C ARG A 129 -16.67 -6.23 -4.93
N ALA A 130 -16.03 -5.93 -6.05
CA ALA A 130 -15.09 -6.86 -6.70
C ALA A 130 -13.93 -7.25 -5.78
N ALA A 131 -13.41 -6.31 -5.01
CA ALA A 131 -12.33 -6.57 -4.05
C ALA A 131 -12.78 -7.50 -2.90
N LEU A 132 -13.98 -7.30 -2.35
CA LEU A 132 -14.55 -8.20 -1.35
C LEU A 132 -14.75 -9.61 -1.92
N ASP A 133 -15.21 -9.73 -3.16
CA ASP A 133 -15.38 -11.03 -3.83
C ASP A 133 -14.04 -11.76 -4.00
N ILE A 134 -12.99 -11.05 -4.44
CA ILE A 134 -11.64 -11.59 -4.62
C ILE A 134 -11.09 -12.20 -3.33
N VAL A 135 -11.33 -11.57 -2.18
CA VAL A 135 -10.83 -12.05 -0.89
C VAL A 135 -11.78 -13.06 -0.20
N GLY A 136 -12.85 -13.48 -0.87
CA GLY A 136 -13.84 -14.44 -0.33
C GLY A 136 -14.70 -13.85 0.79
N LEU A 137 -15.05 -12.58 0.68
CA LEU A 137 -16.00 -11.86 1.53
C LEU A 137 -17.24 -11.40 0.74
N ASP A 138 -17.56 -12.08 -0.36
CA ASP A 138 -18.70 -11.84 -1.25
C ASP A 138 -20.05 -11.84 -0.51
N TYR A 139 -20.18 -12.67 0.55
CA TYR A 139 -21.35 -12.73 1.42
C TYR A 139 -21.48 -11.53 2.35
N MET A 140 -20.48 -10.66 2.47
CA MET A 140 -20.46 -9.56 3.41
C MET A 140 -21.27 -8.37 2.89
N ALA A 141 -22.30 -7.97 3.64
CA ALA A 141 -23.04 -6.76 3.33
C ALA A 141 -22.18 -5.52 3.58
N PHE A 142 -22.34 -4.49 2.77
CA PHE A 142 -21.56 -3.24 2.89
C PHE A 142 -21.77 -2.52 4.22
N ASP A 143 -22.96 -2.63 4.81
CA ASP A 143 -23.30 -2.04 6.10
C ASP A 143 -22.88 -2.89 7.31
N ARG A 144 -22.23 -4.04 7.06
CA ARG A 144 -21.72 -4.90 8.13
C ARG A 144 -20.72 -4.16 8.99
N SER A 145 -20.92 -4.17 10.30
CA SER A 145 -19.99 -3.55 11.25
C SER A 145 -18.64 -4.29 11.26
N THR A 146 -17.56 -3.53 11.16
CA THR A 146 -16.17 -4.03 11.22
C THR A 146 -15.79 -4.51 12.62
N ARG A 147 -16.42 -3.98 13.68
CA ARG A 147 -16.13 -4.34 15.08
C ARG A 147 -16.42 -5.80 15.42
N GLY A 148 -17.35 -6.42 14.73
CA GLY A 148 -17.75 -7.82 14.98
C GLY A 148 -17.06 -8.84 14.06
N LEU A 149 -16.04 -8.45 13.31
CA LEU A 149 -15.32 -9.33 12.41
C LEU A 149 -14.31 -10.20 13.16
N SER A 150 -14.12 -11.45 12.72
CA SER A 150 -13.01 -12.27 13.17
C SER A 150 -11.67 -11.73 12.67
N GLY A 151 -10.55 -12.10 13.29
CA GLY A 151 -9.22 -11.67 12.85
C GLY A 151 -8.95 -11.98 11.37
N GLY A 152 -9.33 -13.18 10.89
CA GLY A 152 -9.19 -13.54 9.49
C GLY A 152 -10.12 -12.74 8.55
N GLN A 153 -11.31 -12.34 9.00
CA GLN A 153 -12.19 -11.45 8.24
C GLN A 153 -11.60 -10.04 8.16
N ARG A 154 -11.07 -9.50 9.27
CA ARG A 154 -10.40 -8.19 9.27
C ARG A 154 -9.18 -8.16 8.35
N GLN A 155 -8.35 -9.21 8.39
CA GLN A 155 -7.21 -9.30 7.50
C GLN A 155 -7.61 -9.31 6.02
N ARG A 156 -8.65 -10.07 5.66
CA ARG A 156 -9.18 -10.08 4.30
C ARG A 156 -9.82 -8.76 3.91
N LEU A 157 -10.52 -8.09 4.84
CA LEU A 157 -11.10 -6.77 4.62
C LEU A 157 -10.00 -5.72 4.34
N ALA A 158 -8.95 -5.69 5.14
CA ALA A 158 -7.79 -4.83 4.93
C ALA A 158 -7.16 -5.05 3.54
N LEU A 159 -6.99 -6.32 3.15
CA LEU A 159 -6.51 -6.65 1.80
C LEU A 159 -7.48 -6.19 0.71
N ALA A 160 -8.80 -6.34 0.91
CA ALA A 160 -9.81 -5.86 -0.04
C ALA A 160 -9.71 -4.34 -0.24
N GLY A 161 -9.57 -3.56 0.84
CA GLY A 161 -9.38 -2.10 0.75
C GLY A 161 -8.18 -1.70 -0.09
N VAL A 162 -7.07 -2.44 0.03
CA VAL A 162 -5.88 -2.22 -0.79
C VAL A 162 -6.12 -2.63 -2.24
N LEU A 163 -6.72 -3.79 -2.49
CA LEU A 163 -6.99 -4.28 -3.84
C LEU A 163 -8.00 -3.42 -4.61
N ALA A 164 -8.97 -2.82 -3.92
CA ALA A 164 -9.95 -1.92 -4.53
C ALA A 164 -9.29 -0.71 -5.21
N MET A 165 -8.16 -0.24 -4.71
CA MET A 165 -7.39 0.85 -5.34
C MET A 165 -6.72 0.43 -6.64
N HIS A 166 -6.66 -0.85 -6.97
CA HIS A 166 -5.93 -1.40 -8.11
C HIS A 166 -4.45 -0.97 -8.11
N PRO A 167 -3.67 -1.26 -7.08
CA PRO A 167 -2.27 -0.84 -7.04
C PRO A 167 -1.43 -1.55 -8.09
N GLY A 168 -0.43 -0.87 -8.65
CA GLY A 168 0.56 -1.48 -9.55
C GLY A 168 1.62 -2.27 -8.79
N LEU A 169 1.88 -1.92 -7.52
CA LEU A 169 2.77 -2.58 -6.57
C LEU A 169 1.97 -2.96 -5.32
N LEU A 170 2.02 -4.23 -4.92
CA LEU A 170 1.42 -4.72 -3.67
C LEU A 170 2.54 -5.15 -2.71
N LEU A 171 2.49 -4.61 -1.48
CA LEU A 171 3.44 -4.84 -0.40
C LEU A 171 2.76 -5.50 0.79
#